data_8ae8f517ec16a24b405e6ca090533937
#
_entry.id   8ae8f517ec16a24b405e6ca090533937
#
_cell.length_a   1.000
_cell.length_b   1.000
_cell.length_c   1.000
_cell.angle_alpha   90.00
_cell.angle_beta   90.00
_cell.angle_gamma   90.00
#
_symmetry.space_group_name_H-M   'P 1'
#
loop_
_entity.id
_entity.type
_entity.pdbx_description
1 polymer ?
#
loop_
_entity_poly.entity_id
_entity_poly.type
_entity_poly.pdbx_seq_one_letter_code
_entity_poly.pdbx_strand_id
1 'polypeptide(L)'
;MQKVILGKTGIEVSKNSFGALPIQRISKKDAVYLLQKAFYQGINYFDTARAYSDSEEKLGAAFSYIREKLIISTKTVAQTGEDLKKDLEESLRMLKTDYIDIYQFHNPAFCPKPGDGSGLYEAAEEAKKEGKIRHIGITNHRIAVAKEAIESGLYETMQFPFSYLSSEADLEIVEMCRKADMGFIAMKALAGGLIHNSACAYAFMDQPQFDHVVPIWGVQRESELDEFLSYQACPPTLTEALQKEIEKDRKELSGDFCRGCGYCMPCPAGIEINNCARMSLMLRRAPQEGWLSEEWQEKMKKIEGCLNCGHCKSKCPYRLDTPELLKKNYEDYKTFL
;
A
#
# COMPACT_ATOMS: atom_id res chain seq x y z
N MET A 1 -10.97 -5.49 -20.20
CA MET A 1 -10.04 -5.07 -19.12
C MET A 1 -8.61 -5.23 -19.64
N GLN A 2 -7.79 -4.19 -19.52
CA GLN A 2 -6.37 -4.25 -19.88
C GLN A 2 -5.63 -5.15 -18.89
N LYS A 3 -4.67 -5.91 -19.39
CA LYS A 3 -3.82 -6.79 -18.61
C LYS A 3 -2.35 -6.43 -18.76
N VAL A 4 -1.56 -6.78 -17.74
CA VAL A 4 -0.13 -6.51 -17.66
C VAL A 4 0.57 -7.78 -17.17
N ILE A 5 1.73 -8.09 -17.73
CA ILE A 5 2.62 -9.13 -17.21
C ILE A 5 3.49 -8.49 -16.12
N LEU A 6 3.49 -9.09 -14.92
CA LEU A 6 4.31 -8.63 -13.80
C LEU A 6 5.79 -9.03 -14.01
N GLY A 7 6.47 -8.37 -14.94
CA GLY A 7 7.87 -8.59 -15.25
C GLY A 7 8.22 -10.08 -15.40
N LYS A 8 9.41 -10.46 -14.95
CA LYS A 8 9.93 -11.83 -15.02
C LYS A 8 9.11 -12.91 -14.31
N THR A 9 8.06 -12.55 -13.55
CA THR A 9 7.15 -13.56 -12.97
C THR A 9 6.34 -14.28 -14.04
N GLY A 10 6.12 -13.67 -15.20
CA GLY A 10 5.24 -14.18 -16.24
C GLY A 10 3.76 -14.17 -15.88
N ILE A 11 3.38 -13.69 -14.69
CA ILE A 11 1.98 -13.64 -14.26
C ILE A 11 1.25 -12.51 -14.99
N GLU A 12 0.14 -12.84 -15.62
CA GLU A 12 -0.77 -11.87 -16.23
C GLU A 12 -1.83 -11.40 -15.24
N VAL A 13 -1.82 -10.10 -14.91
CA VAL A 13 -2.75 -9.47 -13.97
C VAL A 13 -3.57 -8.37 -14.64
N SER A 14 -4.75 -8.08 -14.09
CA SER A 14 -5.50 -6.87 -14.47
C SER A 14 -4.64 -5.62 -14.21
N LYS A 15 -4.54 -4.71 -15.17
CA LYS A 15 -3.79 -3.45 -15.05
C LYS A 15 -4.19 -2.68 -13.79
N ASN A 16 -5.49 -2.66 -13.49
CA ASN A 16 -6.03 -2.06 -12.28
C ASN A 16 -6.47 -3.18 -11.33
N SER A 17 -5.84 -3.25 -10.17
CA SER A 17 -5.95 -4.37 -9.25
C SER A 17 -6.48 -3.92 -7.89
N PHE A 18 -6.84 -4.87 -7.03
CA PHE A 18 -7.54 -4.60 -5.78
C PHE A 18 -6.57 -4.61 -4.58
N GLY A 19 -6.48 -3.47 -3.87
CA GLY A 19 -5.76 -3.34 -2.60
C GLY A 19 -6.67 -3.62 -1.41
N ALA A 20 -6.49 -4.73 -0.73
CA ALA A 20 -7.38 -5.21 0.31
C ALA A 20 -7.11 -4.65 1.73
N LEU A 21 -6.24 -3.64 1.87
CA LEU A 21 -6.05 -2.98 3.17
C LEU A 21 -7.36 -2.39 3.74
N PRO A 22 -8.20 -1.66 2.96
CA PRO A 22 -9.39 -1.01 3.52
C PRO A 22 -10.50 -1.98 3.94
N ILE A 23 -10.58 -3.18 3.37
CA ILE A 23 -11.66 -4.13 3.71
C ILE A 23 -11.62 -4.61 5.16
N GLN A 24 -10.49 -4.47 5.87
CA GLN A 24 -10.42 -4.74 7.31
C GLN A 24 -11.37 -3.87 8.15
N ARG A 25 -11.87 -2.74 7.59
CA ARG A 25 -12.72 -1.77 8.28
C ARG A 25 -14.22 -2.01 8.08
N ILE A 26 -14.60 -2.96 7.26
CA ILE A 26 -15.98 -3.28 6.92
C ILE A 26 -16.34 -4.70 7.34
N SER A 27 -17.63 -5.02 7.36
CA SER A 27 -18.07 -6.36 7.73
C SER A 27 -17.53 -7.44 6.77
N LYS A 28 -17.40 -8.68 7.26
CA LYS A 28 -16.99 -9.81 6.42
C LYS A 28 -17.94 -10.00 5.25
N LYS A 29 -19.26 -9.81 5.45
CA LYS A 29 -20.28 -9.92 4.40
C LYS A 29 -20.03 -8.90 3.29
N ASP A 30 -19.83 -7.64 3.65
CA ASP A 30 -19.63 -6.57 2.67
C ASP A 30 -18.29 -6.73 1.95
N ALA A 31 -17.23 -7.13 2.68
CA ALA A 31 -15.94 -7.41 2.07
C ALA A 31 -16.00 -8.53 1.03
N VAL A 32 -16.65 -9.66 1.37
CA VAL A 32 -16.84 -10.79 0.44
C VAL A 32 -17.63 -10.33 -0.80
N TYR A 33 -18.70 -9.55 -0.61
CA TYR A 33 -19.47 -9.00 -1.72
C TYR A 33 -18.60 -8.14 -2.65
N LEU A 34 -17.83 -7.18 -2.11
CA LEU A 34 -16.96 -6.30 -2.91
C LEU A 34 -15.88 -7.08 -3.65
N LEU A 35 -15.23 -8.04 -2.98
CA LEU A 35 -14.19 -8.87 -3.57
C LEU A 35 -14.74 -9.70 -4.73
N GLN A 36 -15.89 -10.36 -4.55
CA GLN A 36 -16.53 -11.15 -5.59
C GLN A 36 -16.99 -10.26 -6.75
N LYS A 37 -17.61 -9.09 -6.47
CA LYS A 37 -18.01 -8.12 -7.50
C LYS A 37 -16.80 -7.71 -8.33
N ALA A 38 -15.67 -7.36 -7.69
CA ALA A 38 -14.42 -6.99 -8.38
C ALA A 38 -13.94 -8.12 -9.30
N PHE A 39 -13.92 -9.36 -8.81
CA PHE A 39 -13.51 -10.51 -9.60
C PHE A 39 -14.41 -10.74 -10.81
N TYR A 40 -15.75 -10.78 -10.63
CA TYR A 40 -16.68 -11.01 -11.73
C TYR A 40 -16.69 -9.89 -12.76
N GLN A 41 -16.21 -8.70 -12.40
CA GLN A 41 -15.95 -7.59 -13.32
C GLN A 41 -14.56 -7.64 -13.94
N GLY A 42 -13.79 -8.71 -13.68
CA GLY A 42 -12.54 -9.05 -14.37
C GLY A 42 -11.25 -8.68 -13.65
N ILE A 43 -11.29 -8.13 -12.43
CA ILE A 43 -10.09 -7.97 -11.59
C ILE A 43 -9.65 -9.37 -11.13
N ASN A 44 -8.41 -9.75 -11.47
CA ASN A 44 -7.87 -11.06 -11.09
C ASN A 44 -6.71 -10.99 -10.09
N TYR A 45 -6.24 -9.78 -9.71
CA TYR A 45 -5.17 -9.61 -8.75
C TYR A 45 -5.63 -8.88 -7.49
N PHE A 46 -5.36 -9.49 -6.32
CA PHE A 46 -5.77 -9.02 -5.00
C PHE A 46 -4.56 -8.99 -4.07
N ASP A 47 -4.24 -7.82 -3.52
CA ASP A 47 -3.11 -7.61 -2.62
C ASP A 47 -3.57 -7.44 -1.19
N THR A 48 -3.05 -8.26 -0.28
CA THR A 48 -3.30 -8.21 1.17
C THR A 48 -2.00 -8.27 1.97
N ALA A 49 -2.07 -8.48 3.29
CA ALA A 49 -0.93 -8.70 4.16
C ALA A 49 -1.35 -9.38 5.47
N ARG A 50 -0.44 -10.15 6.08
CA ARG A 50 -0.61 -10.73 7.43
C ARG A 50 -0.98 -9.65 8.47
N ALA A 51 -0.39 -8.46 8.36
CA ALA A 51 -0.62 -7.33 9.24
C ALA A 51 -1.96 -6.61 9.04
N TYR A 52 -2.79 -6.99 8.07
CA TYR A 52 -4.08 -6.35 7.80
C TYR A 52 -5.25 -7.07 8.51
N SER A 53 -5.14 -7.23 9.82
CA SER A 53 -6.13 -7.86 10.70
C SER A 53 -6.81 -9.11 10.09
N ASP A 54 -8.06 -8.99 9.66
CA ASP A 54 -8.89 -10.07 9.10
C ASP A 54 -8.99 -10.07 7.56
N SER A 55 -8.15 -9.27 6.88
CA SER A 55 -8.22 -9.13 5.42
C SER A 55 -7.95 -10.46 4.68
N GLU A 56 -6.96 -11.25 5.13
CA GLU A 56 -6.67 -12.57 4.54
C GLU A 56 -7.85 -13.54 4.73
N GLU A 57 -8.50 -13.55 5.91
CA GLU A 57 -9.68 -14.37 6.18
C GLU A 57 -10.85 -13.99 5.26
N LYS A 58 -11.04 -12.69 4.99
CA LYS A 58 -12.07 -12.18 4.07
C LYS A 58 -11.81 -12.60 2.64
N LEU A 59 -10.56 -12.56 2.17
CA LEU A 59 -10.19 -13.10 0.86
C LEU A 59 -10.40 -14.60 0.78
N GLY A 60 -10.00 -15.37 1.79
CA GLY A 60 -10.22 -16.80 1.86
C GLY A 60 -11.71 -17.17 1.83
N ALA A 61 -12.56 -16.38 2.50
CA ALA A 61 -14.00 -16.56 2.45
C ALA A 61 -14.60 -16.24 1.08
N ALA A 62 -14.05 -15.24 0.38
CA ALA A 62 -14.53 -14.82 -0.93
C ALA A 62 -14.13 -15.79 -2.05
N PHE A 63 -12.95 -16.44 -1.96
CA PHE A 63 -12.28 -16.99 -3.14
C PHE A 63 -11.79 -18.43 -3.04
N SER A 64 -11.88 -19.11 -1.89
CA SER A 64 -11.34 -20.46 -1.73
C SER A 64 -11.88 -21.46 -2.78
N TYR A 65 -13.09 -21.27 -3.28
CA TYR A 65 -13.74 -22.16 -4.27
C TYR A 65 -13.31 -21.90 -5.74
N ILE A 66 -12.57 -20.79 -5.99
CA ILE A 66 -12.09 -20.39 -7.34
C ILE A 66 -10.65 -19.94 -7.29
N ARG A 67 -9.88 -20.41 -6.31
CA ARG A 67 -8.51 -19.94 -6.00
C ARG A 67 -7.59 -19.92 -7.21
N GLU A 68 -7.67 -20.89 -8.08
CA GLU A 68 -6.82 -21.04 -9.27
C GLU A 68 -7.08 -19.98 -10.36
N LYS A 69 -8.18 -19.23 -10.26
CA LYS A 69 -8.53 -18.15 -11.21
C LYS A 69 -8.01 -16.78 -10.79
N LEU A 70 -7.32 -16.72 -9.65
CA LEU A 70 -6.88 -15.47 -9.02
C LEU A 70 -5.38 -15.45 -8.82
N ILE A 71 -4.85 -14.24 -8.76
CA ILE A 71 -3.52 -13.94 -8.28
C ILE A 71 -3.66 -13.25 -6.92
N ILE A 72 -3.05 -13.82 -5.90
CA ILE A 72 -3.05 -13.25 -4.55
C ILE A 72 -1.63 -12.95 -4.13
N SER A 73 -1.38 -11.71 -3.71
CA SER A 73 -0.19 -11.35 -2.97
C SER A 73 -0.52 -11.11 -1.50
N THR A 74 0.33 -11.62 -0.61
CA THR A 74 0.32 -11.26 0.80
C THR A 74 1.75 -11.00 1.31
N LYS A 75 1.88 -10.57 2.57
CA LYS A 75 3.14 -10.02 3.08
C LYS A 75 3.36 -10.44 4.53
N THR A 76 4.64 -10.66 4.89
CA THR A 76 5.06 -10.91 6.27
C THR A 76 5.84 -9.73 6.84
N VAL A 77 5.66 -9.46 8.13
CA VAL A 77 6.49 -8.53 8.92
C VAL A 77 7.55 -9.24 9.75
N ALA A 78 7.73 -10.54 9.52
CA ALA A 78 8.70 -11.37 10.23
C ALA A 78 10.11 -10.76 10.17
N GLN A 79 10.88 -10.99 11.24
CA GLN A 79 12.28 -10.54 11.35
C GLN A 79 13.27 -11.70 11.30
N THR A 80 12.76 -12.94 11.36
CA THR A 80 13.54 -14.19 11.28
C THR A 80 12.89 -15.16 10.32
N GLY A 81 13.69 -16.10 9.77
CA GLY A 81 13.16 -17.16 8.91
C GLY A 81 12.14 -18.06 9.61
N GLU A 82 12.29 -18.29 10.91
CA GLU A 82 11.33 -19.07 11.70
C GLU A 82 9.96 -18.37 11.82
N ASP A 83 9.96 -17.08 12.07
CA ASP A 83 8.72 -16.30 12.15
C ASP A 83 8.07 -16.15 10.77
N LEU A 84 8.87 -16.05 9.69
CA LEU A 84 8.33 -16.07 8.32
C LEU A 84 7.57 -17.35 8.04
N LYS A 85 8.10 -18.52 8.44
CA LYS A 85 7.42 -19.80 8.26
C LYS A 85 6.08 -19.83 9.02
N LYS A 86 6.04 -19.32 10.25
CA LYS A 86 4.79 -19.21 11.05
C LYS A 86 3.77 -18.28 10.37
N ASP A 87 4.22 -17.11 9.93
CA ASP A 87 3.37 -16.15 9.22
C ASP A 87 2.80 -16.75 7.92
N LEU A 88 3.63 -17.50 7.17
CA LEU A 88 3.20 -18.14 5.93
C LEU A 88 2.13 -19.19 6.16
N GLU A 89 2.34 -20.11 7.14
CA GLU A 89 1.34 -21.14 7.47
C GLU A 89 0.00 -20.50 7.90
N GLU A 90 0.07 -19.43 8.69
CA GLU A 90 -1.14 -18.71 9.11
C GLU A 90 -1.81 -18.01 7.91
N SER A 91 -1.04 -17.41 7.00
CA SER A 91 -1.58 -16.80 5.77
C SER A 91 -2.27 -17.84 4.88
N LEU A 92 -1.66 -19.01 4.67
CA LEU A 92 -2.25 -20.11 3.92
C LEU A 92 -3.57 -20.57 4.55
N ARG A 93 -3.59 -20.71 5.88
CA ARG A 93 -4.78 -21.09 6.65
C ARG A 93 -5.91 -20.06 6.51
N MET A 94 -5.61 -18.77 6.64
CA MET A 94 -6.59 -17.69 6.55
C MET A 94 -7.13 -17.53 5.13
N LEU A 95 -6.27 -17.60 4.14
CA LEU A 95 -6.61 -17.54 2.73
C LEU A 95 -7.30 -18.82 2.22
N LYS A 96 -7.27 -19.91 3.02
CA LYS A 96 -7.82 -21.23 2.66
C LYS A 96 -7.27 -21.76 1.33
N THR A 97 -5.97 -21.78 1.22
CA THR A 97 -5.25 -22.19 0.00
C THR A 97 -3.94 -22.88 0.37
N ASP A 98 -3.44 -23.71 -0.54
CA ASP A 98 -2.17 -24.42 -0.36
C ASP A 98 -0.98 -23.62 -0.92
N TYR A 99 -1.24 -22.51 -1.62
CA TYR A 99 -0.18 -21.68 -2.20
C TYR A 99 -0.55 -20.19 -2.26
N ILE A 100 0.46 -19.34 -2.29
CA ILE A 100 0.39 -17.88 -2.51
C ILE A 100 1.15 -17.56 -3.80
N ASP A 101 0.58 -16.73 -4.68
CA ASP A 101 1.23 -16.38 -5.94
C ASP A 101 2.44 -15.48 -5.71
N ILE A 102 2.31 -14.44 -4.88
CA ILE A 102 3.40 -13.51 -4.56
C ILE A 102 3.48 -13.32 -3.05
N TYR A 103 4.58 -13.77 -2.43
CA TYR A 103 4.81 -13.58 -1.00
C TYR A 103 5.89 -12.52 -0.80
N GLN A 104 5.59 -11.48 0.00
CA GLN A 104 6.40 -10.28 0.06
C GLN A 104 6.94 -10.00 1.46
N PHE A 105 8.19 -9.54 1.56
CA PHE A 105 8.70 -8.93 2.77
C PHE A 105 8.07 -7.54 2.95
N HIS A 106 7.41 -7.29 4.07
CA HIS A 106 6.58 -6.11 4.31
C HIS A 106 7.39 -4.94 4.89
N ASN A 107 7.98 -4.11 4.04
CA ASN A 107 8.73 -2.91 4.42
C ASN A 107 9.89 -3.18 5.40
N PRO A 108 10.73 -4.18 5.16
CA PRO A 108 11.88 -4.43 6.02
C PRO A 108 12.81 -3.20 6.06
N ALA A 109 13.55 -3.05 7.15
CA ALA A 109 14.50 -1.95 7.32
C ALA A 109 15.78 -2.12 6.50
N PHE A 110 16.03 -3.32 6.01
CA PHE A 110 17.15 -3.76 5.18
C PHE A 110 16.63 -4.59 4.00
N CYS A 111 17.47 -4.93 3.06
CA CYS A 111 17.14 -5.85 1.97
C CYS A 111 17.49 -7.29 2.39
N PRO A 112 16.52 -8.18 2.72
CA PRO A 112 16.80 -9.58 3.04
C PRO A 112 17.54 -10.28 1.89
N LYS A 113 18.65 -10.97 2.22
CA LYS A 113 19.52 -11.67 1.25
C LYS A 113 20.01 -13.00 1.82
N PRO A 114 20.41 -13.95 0.99
CA PRO A 114 21.08 -15.16 1.48
C PRO A 114 22.32 -14.82 2.33
N GLY A 115 22.41 -15.42 3.52
CA GLY A 115 23.54 -15.27 4.42
C GLY A 115 23.58 -13.97 5.22
N ASP A 116 22.52 -13.19 5.26
CA ASP A 116 22.44 -11.93 6.04
C ASP A 116 22.25 -12.14 7.55
N GLY A 117 22.10 -13.38 7.97
CA GLY A 117 21.91 -13.79 9.38
C GLY A 117 20.45 -13.72 9.87
N SER A 118 19.53 -13.20 9.08
CA SER A 118 18.08 -13.20 9.43
C SER A 118 17.40 -14.55 9.10
N GLY A 119 17.91 -15.26 8.10
CA GLY A 119 17.30 -16.47 7.56
C GLY A 119 15.99 -16.23 6.79
N LEU A 120 15.61 -14.96 6.60
CA LEU A 120 14.36 -14.59 5.93
C LEU A 120 14.31 -15.03 4.48
N TYR A 121 15.38 -14.74 3.72
CA TYR A 121 15.41 -15.06 2.30
C TYR A 121 15.48 -16.57 2.08
N GLU A 122 16.28 -17.28 2.87
CA GLU A 122 16.38 -18.75 2.83
C GLU A 122 15.03 -19.42 3.12
N ALA A 123 14.28 -18.93 4.12
CA ALA A 123 12.97 -19.45 4.43
C ALA A 123 11.96 -19.21 3.30
N ALA A 124 12.02 -18.06 2.62
CA ALA A 124 11.20 -17.78 1.45
C ALA A 124 11.57 -18.70 0.26
N GLU A 125 12.86 -18.92 0.01
CA GLU A 125 13.30 -19.87 -1.02
C GLU A 125 12.87 -21.31 -0.74
N GLU A 126 12.95 -21.73 0.52
CA GLU A 126 12.47 -23.06 0.94
C GLU A 126 10.95 -23.18 0.69
N ALA A 127 10.17 -22.19 1.10
CA ALA A 127 8.73 -22.15 0.84
C ALA A 127 8.39 -22.17 -0.67
N LYS A 128 9.23 -21.54 -1.50
CA LYS A 128 9.10 -21.58 -2.96
C LYS A 128 9.39 -22.98 -3.51
N LYS A 129 10.42 -23.65 -3.01
CA LYS A 129 10.75 -25.06 -3.37
C LYS A 129 9.65 -26.04 -2.94
N GLU A 130 9.00 -25.78 -1.79
CA GLU A 130 7.86 -26.56 -1.31
C GLU A 130 6.56 -26.27 -2.08
N GLY A 131 6.54 -25.28 -2.97
CA GLY A 131 5.37 -24.86 -3.73
C GLY A 131 4.35 -24.06 -2.95
N LYS A 132 4.64 -23.67 -1.70
CA LYS A 132 3.78 -22.85 -0.85
C LYS A 132 3.73 -21.40 -1.32
N ILE A 133 4.77 -20.91 -1.96
CA ILE A 133 4.80 -19.62 -2.66
C ILE A 133 5.33 -19.78 -4.07
N ARG A 134 4.86 -18.99 -5.02
CA ARG A 134 5.30 -19.04 -6.41
C ARG A 134 6.40 -18.03 -6.70
N HIS A 135 6.26 -16.80 -6.18
CA HIS A 135 7.20 -15.69 -6.42
C HIS A 135 7.53 -14.97 -5.12
N ILE A 136 8.79 -14.52 -5.02
CA ILE A 136 9.29 -13.74 -3.89
C ILE A 136 9.28 -12.27 -4.28
N GLY A 137 8.56 -11.46 -3.50
CA GLY A 137 8.51 -10.02 -3.67
C GLY A 137 9.00 -9.27 -2.44
N ILE A 138 9.13 -7.96 -2.59
CA ILE A 138 9.43 -7.04 -1.49
C ILE A 138 8.59 -5.79 -1.60
N THR A 139 8.11 -5.28 -0.47
CA THR A 139 7.52 -3.95 -0.40
C THR A 139 8.44 -3.02 0.37
N ASN A 140 8.56 -1.79 -0.05
CA ASN A 140 9.31 -0.82 0.74
C ASN A 140 8.81 0.61 0.53
N HIS A 141 9.17 1.50 1.47
CA HIS A 141 8.96 2.94 1.40
C HIS A 141 10.30 3.70 1.38
N ARG A 142 11.41 2.98 1.54
CA ARG A 142 12.77 3.55 1.55
C ARG A 142 13.41 3.32 0.20
N ILE A 143 13.75 4.41 -0.48
CA ILE A 143 14.40 4.38 -1.80
C ILE A 143 15.68 3.55 -1.77
N ALA A 144 16.51 3.69 -0.72
CA ALA A 144 17.77 2.95 -0.63
C ALA A 144 17.55 1.43 -0.60
N VAL A 145 16.59 0.93 0.20
CA VAL A 145 16.28 -0.50 0.27
C VAL A 145 15.64 -0.99 -1.03
N ALA A 146 14.79 -0.17 -1.65
CA ALA A 146 14.18 -0.52 -2.94
C ALA A 146 15.23 -0.66 -4.04
N LYS A 147 16.18 0.29 -4.15
CA LYS A 147 17.30 0.20 -5.10
C LYS A 147 18.15 -1.04 -4.85
N GLU A 148 18.54 -1.29 -3.60
CA GLU A 148 19.30 -2.47 -3.22
C GLU A 148 18.58 -3.77 -3.59
N ALA A 149 17.27 -3.85 -3.38
CA ALA A 149 16.47 -5.02 -3.74
C ALA A 149 16.41 -5.24 -5.26
N ILE A 150 16.26 -4.18 -6.05
CA ILE A 150 16.27 -4.28 -7.52
C ILE A 150 17.64 -4.74 -8.03
N GLU A 151 18.73 -4.11 -7.53
CA GLU A 151 20.12 -4.40 -7.92
C GLU A 151 20.56 -5.80 -7.52
N SER A 152 19.99 -6.35 -6.43
CA SER A 152 20.31 -7.72 -5.98
C SER A 152 19.87 -8.80 -6.97
N GLY A 153 18.87 -8.53 -7.81
CA GLY A 153 18.27 -9.52 -8.71
C GLY A 153 17.46 -10.63 -8.02
N LEU A 154 17.37 -10.62 -6.68
CA LEU A 154 16.77 -11.68 -5.87
C LEU A 154 15.24 -11.68 -5.90
N TYR A 155 14.62 -10.53 -6.15
CA TYR A 155 13.18 -10.34 -6.07
C TYR A 155 12.53 -10.29 -7.44
N GLU A 156 11.32 -10.81 -7.54
CA GLU A 156 10.54 -10.87 -8.79
C GLU A 156 9.54 -9.71 -8.89
N THR A 157 9.11 -9.16 -7.73
CA THR A 157 8.23 -7.99 -7.68
C THR A 157 8.70 -6.96 -6.65
N MET A 158 8.48 -5.68 -6.97
CA MET A 158 8.65 -4.54 -6.07
C MET A 158 7.28 -3.88 -5.87
N GLN A 159 6.84 -3.75 -4.61
CA GLN A 159 5.69 -2.94 -4.28
C GLN A 159 6.15 -1.64 -3.59
N PHE A 160 5.90 -0.52 -4.24
CA PHE A 160 6.39 0.79 -3.79
C PHE A 160 5.29 1.86 -3.87
N PRO A 161 5.27 2.89 -2.98
CA PRO A 161 4.34 4.00 -3.09
C PRO A 161 4.54 4.74 -4.41
N PHE A 162 3.47 4.85 -5.21
CA PHE A 162 3.54 5.57 -6.47
C PHE A 162 2.20 6.24 -6.79
N SER A 163 2.27 7.53 -7.11
CA SER A 163 1.14 8.37 -7.50
C SER A 163 1.65 9.57 -8.29
N TYR A 164 0.77 10.44 -8.76
CA TYR A 164 1.20 11.69 -9.39
C TYR A 164 1.90 12.69 -8.42
N LEU A 165 1.95 12.39 -7.11
CA LEU A 165 2.72 13.14 -6.12
C LEU A 165 4.13 12.58 -5.91
N SER A 166 4.51 11.54 -6.66
CA SER A 166 5.82 10.90 -6.56
C SER A 166 6.94 11.83 -7.04
N SER A 167 8.08 11.75 -6.35
CA SER A 167 9.29 12.50 -6.69
C SER A 167 10.03 11.86 -7.87
N GLU A 168 11.04 12.56 -8.40
CA GLU A 168 11.94 12.00 -9.42
C GLU A 168 12.64 10.73 -8.93
N ALA A 169 13.00 10.68 -7.65
CA ALA A 169 13.62 9.48 -7.07
C ALA A 169 12.65 8.28 -6.99
N ASP A 170 11.34 8.51 -6.82
CA ASP A 170 10.33 7.46 -6.89
C ASP A 170 10.14 7.00 -8.34
N LEU A 171 10.15 7.92 -9.31
CA LEU A 171 10.11 7.60 -10.75
C LEU A 171 11.32 6.76 -11.18
N GLU A 172 12.50 7.05 -10.62
CA GLU A 172 13.71 6.25 -10.85
C GLU A 172 13.51 4.78 -10.43
N ILE A 173 12.82 4.50 -9.30
CA ILE A 173 12.51 3.13 -8.86
C ILE A 173 11.63 2.42 -9.89
N VAL A 174 10.62 3.08 -10.43
CA VAL A 174 9.74 2.53 -11.48
C VAL A 174 10.57 2.12 -12.71
N GLU A 175 11.46 3.02 -13.17
CA GLU A 175 12.30 2.78 -14.34
C GLU A 175 13.36 1.69 -14.08
N MET A 176 13.93 1.62 -12.88
CA MET A 176 14.84 0.56 -12.49
C MET A 176 14.15 -0.81 -12.52
N CYS A 177 12.91 -0.91 -11.99
CA CYS A 177 12.14 -2.14 -12.07
C CYS A 177 11.86 -2.55 -13.51
N ARG A 178 11.49 -1.59 -14.38
CA ARG A 178 11.27 -1.84 -15.80
C ARG A 178 12.51 -2.42 -16.47
N LYS A 179 13.70 -1.83 -16.23
CA LYS A 179 14.99 -2.30 -16.78
C LYS A 179 15.39 -3.67 -16.26
N ALA A 180 15.06 -3.99 -15.02
CA ALA A 180 15.36 -5.28 -14.38
C ALA A 180 14.32 -6.38 -14.67
N ASP A 181 13.31 -6.08 -15.51
CA ASP A 181 12.16 -6.96 -15.75
C ASP A 181 11.49 -7.42 -14.44
N MET A 182 11.41 -6.53 -13.46
CA MET A 182 10.82 -6.74 -12.14
C MET A 182 9.39 -6.18 -12.13
N GLY A 183 8.41 -6.99 -11.73
CA GLY A 183 7.02 -6.54 -11.65
C GLY A 183 6.86 -5.38 -10.67
N PHE A 184 6.32 -4.23 -11.13
CA PHE A 184 6.11 -3.05 -10.29
C PHE A 184 4.65 -2.92 -9.86
N ILE A 185 4.41 -2.98 -8.55
CA ILE A 185 3.09 -2.86 -7.92
C ILE A 185 3.02 -1.49 -7.23
N ALA A 186 2.14 -0.62 -7.75
CA ALA A 186 1.98 0.73 -7.22
C ALA A 186 0.98 0.74 -6.05
N MET A 187 1.50 0.82 -4.82
CA MET A 187 0.66 1.06 -3.65
C MET A 187 0.44 2.55 -3.40
N LYS A 188 -0.64 2.89 -2.69
CA LYS A 188 -0.98 4.28 -2.31
C LYS A 188 -1.17 5.23 -3.50
N ALA A 189 -1.74 4.74 -4.59
CA ALA A 189 -2.00 5.54 -5.78
C ALA A 189 -2.91 6.76 -5.53
N LEU A 190 -3.71 6.74 -4.45
CA LEU A 190 -4.45 7.89 -3.91
C LEU A 190 -3.74 8.61 -2.75
N ALA A 191 -2.42 8.45 -2.61
CA ALA A 191 -1.60 9.09 -1.56
C ALA A 191 -2.16 8.89 -0.13
N GLY A 192 -2.74 7.72 0.15
CA GLY A 192 -3.35 7.43 1.45
C GLY A 192 -4.60 8.26 1.76
N GLY A 193 -5.35 8.65 0.73
CA GLY A 193 -6.60 9.41 0.81
C GLY A 193 -6.41 10.94 0.72
N LEU A 194 -5.23 11.43 0.33
CA LEU A 194 -4.99 12.85 0.08
C LEU A 194 -5.34 13.26 -1.36
N ILE A 195 -5.32 12.33 -2.28
CA ILE A 195 -5.82 12.52 -3.65
C ILE A 195 -7.32 12.17 -3.66
N HIS A 196 -8.16 13.15 -3.95
CA HIS A 196 -9.62 12.97 -3.95
C HIS A 196 -10.19 12.75 -5.34
N ASN A 197 -9.58 13.31 -6.36
CA ASN A 197 -9.99 13.09 -7.73
C ASN A 197 -9.38 11.78 -8.25
N SER A 198 -10.14 10.71 -8.16
CA SER A 198 -9.73 9.38 -8.62
C SER A 198 -9.45 9.34 -10.12
N ALA A 199 -10.17 10.17 -10.92
CA ALA A 199 -9.93 10.28 -12.36
C ALA A 199 -8.53 10.85 -12.66
N CYS A 200 -8.04 11.83 -11.88
CA CYS A 200 -6.66 12.31 -11.98
C CYS A 200 -5.65 11.19 -11.71
N ALA A 201 -5.86 10.42 -10.64
CA ALA A 201 -4.97 9.31 -10.29
C ALA A 201 -4.97 8.21 -11.34
N TYR A 202 -6.16 7.84 -11.83
CA TYR A 202 -6.30 6.82 -12.85
C TYR A 202 -5.67 7.26 -14.18
N ALA A 203 -6.00 8.45 -14.68
CA ALA A 203 -5.46 8.99 -15.93
C ALA A 203 -3.92 9.13 -15.87
N PHE A 204 -3.36 9.45 -14.69
CA PHE A 204 -1.92 9.46 -14.50
C PHE A 204 -1.31 8.05 -14.63
N MET A 205 -1.92 7.04 -14.00
CA MET A 205 -1.43 5.65 -14.03
C MET A 205 -1.63 4.96 -15.38
N ASP A 206 -2.56 5.46 -16.19
CA ASP A 206 -2.90 4.89 -17.50
C ASP A 206 -2.04 5.45 -18.64
N GLN A 207 -1.06 6.33 -18.33
CA GLN A 207 -0.16 6.87 -19.35
C GLN A 207 0.78 5.79 -19.90
N PRO A 208 1.15 5.86 -21.21
CA PRO A 208 1.95 4.82 -21.87
C PRO A 208 3.28 4.48 -21.19
N GLN A 209 3.94 5.47 -20.58
CA GLN A 209 5.20 5.23 -19.85
C GLN A 209 5.03 4.38 -18.58
N PHE A 210 3.80 4.18 -18.10
CA PHE A 210 3.44 3.37 -16.94
C PHE A 210 2.64 2.12 -17.32
N ASP A 211 2.72 1.66 -18.56
CA ASP A 211 2.01 0.47 -19.05
C ASP A 211 2.32 -0.81 -18.24
N HIS A 212 3.54 -0.91 -17.69
CA HIS A 212 4.05 -1.99 -16.85
C HIS A 212 3.75 -1.82 -15.34
N VAL A 213 3.21 -0.67 -14.92
CA VAL A 213 2.86 -0.38 -13.53
C VAL A 213 1.49 -0.92 -13.20
N VAL A 214 1.36 -1.64 -12.09
CA VAL A 214 0.09 -2.21 -11.63
C VAL A 214 -0.38 -1.53 -10.35
N PRO A 215 -1.27 -0.52 -10.39
CA PRO A 215 -1.85 0.07 -9.20
C PRO A 215 -2.80 -0.90 -8.51
N ILE A 216 -2.66 -0.96 -7.17
CA ILE A 216 -3.59 -1.66 -6.28
C ILE A 216 -4.49 -0.63 -5.58
N TRP A 217 -5.71 -0.48 -6.08
CA TRP A 217 -6.66 0.50 -5.55
C TRP A 217 -7.28 0.01 -4.25
N GLY A 218 -7.15 0.82 -3.19
CA GLY A 218 -7.79 0.53 -1.91
C GLY A 218 -9.27 0.88 -1.94
N VAL A 219 -10.13 -0.12 -1.79
CA VAL A 219 -11.59 -0.01 -1.89
C VAL A 219 -12.24 -0.56 -0.63
N GLN A 220 -13.24 0.15 -0.09
CA GLN A 220 -14.06 -0.29 1.05
C GLN A 220 -15.56 -0.02 0.88
N ARG A 221 -15.95 0.66 -0.21
CA ARG A 221 -17.34 0.96 -0.55
C ARG A 221 -17.65 0.50 -1.96
N GLU A 222 -18.89 0.13 -2.19
CA GLU A 222 -19.34 -0.27 -3.52
C GLU A 222 -19.23 0.87 -4.54
N SER A 223 -19.56 2.10 -4.14
CA SER A 223 -19.42 3.28 -5.01
C SER A 223 -17.97 3.53 -5.45
N GLU A 224 -16.99 3.30 -4.57
CA GLU A 224 -15.57 3.39 -4.92
C GLU A 224 -15.17 2.32 -5.95
N LEU A 225 -15.66 1.09 -5.75
CA LEU A 225 -15.42 0.00 -6.71
C LEU A 225 -16.05 0.30 -8.07
N ASP A 226 -17.32 0.73 -8.09
CA ASP A 226 -18.05 1.06 -9.32
C ASP A 226 -17.38 2.19 -10.10
N GLU A 227 -16.85 3.18 -9.41
CA GLU A 227 -16.08 4.25 -10.01
C GLU A 227 -14.84 3.74 -10.73
N PHE A 228 -14.00 2.92 -10.07
CA PHE A 228 -12.81 2.34 -10.71
C PHE A 228 -13.17 1.35 -11.83
N LEU A 229 -14.24 0.58 -11.69
CA LEU A 229 -14.72 -0.29 -12.76
C LEU A 229 -15.21 0.52 -13.98
N SER A 230 -15.85 1.67 -13.77
CA SER A 230 -16.25 2.56 -14.85
C SER A 230 -15.05 3.08 -15.66
N TYR A 231 -13.93 3.38 -14.99
CA TYR A 231 -12.68 3.80 -15.65
C TYR A 231 -12.03 2.67 -16.45
N GLN A 232 -12.22 1.42 -16.06
CA GLN A 232 -11.76 0.29 -16.87
C GLN A 232 -12.52 0.17 -18.20
N ALA A 233 -13.80 0.51 -18.20
CA ALA A 233 -14.62 0.50 -19.40
C ALA A 233 -14.39 1.74 -20.28
N CYS A 234 -14.18 2.89 -19.65
CA CYS A 234 -13.94 4.19 -20.29
C CYS A 234 -12.86 4.97 -19.54
N PRO A 235 -11.56 4.70 -19.79
CA PRO A 235 -10.48 5.36 -19.09
C PRO A 235 -10.53 6.88 -19.22
N PRO A 236 -10.40 7.64 -18.11
CA PRO A 236 -10.33 9.08 -18.17
C PRO A 236 -9.05 9.51 -18.88
N THR A 237 -9.19 10.33 -19.91
CA THR A 237 -8.05 10.91 -20.61
C THR A 237 -7.46 12.06 -19.81
N LEU A 238 -6.14 12.16 -19.76
CA LEU A 238 -5.44 13.24 -19.08
C LEU A 238 -5.63 14.58 -19.82
N THR A 239 -6.79 15.22 -19.60
CA THR A 239 -7.14 16.51 -20.18
C THR A 239 -6.38 17.66 -19.51
N GLU A 240 -6.39 18.85 -20.15
CA GLU A 240 -5.81 20.06 -19.55
C GLU A 240 -6.43 20.38 -18.17
N ALA A 241 -7.71 20.12 -17.97
CA ALA A 241 -8.38 20.31 -16.69
C ALA A 241 -7.83 19.37 -15.61
N LEU A 242 -7.67 18.08 -15.91
CA LEU A 242 -7.07 17.12 -14.97
C LEU A 242 -5.59 17.42 -14.72
N GLN A 243 -4.84 17.88 -15.71
CA GLN A 243 -3.44 18.31 -15.54
C GLN A 243 -3.33 19.49 -14.57
N LYS A 244 -4.18 20.52 -14.72
CA LYS A 244 -4.22 21.67 -13.79
C LYS A 244 -4.56 21.25 -12.37
N GLU A 245 -5.45 20.27 -12.20
CA GLU A 245 -5.77 19.74 -10.87
C GLU A 245 -4.59 18.96 -10.27
N ILE A 246 -3.92 18.14 -11.06
CA ILE A 246 -2.68 17.46 -10.64
C ILE A 246 -1.60 18.48 -10.23
N GLU A 247 -1.41 19.53 -11.01
CA GLU A 247 -0.43 20.58 -10.69
C GLU A 247 -0.79 21.34 -9.40
N LYS A 248 -2.08 21.64 -9.20
CA LYS A 248 -2.58 22.21 -7.95
C LYS A 248 -2.28 21.29 -6.77
N ASP A 249 -2.62 20.01 -6.88
CA ASP A 249 -2.36 19.01 -5.83
C ASP A 249 -0.87 18.89 -5.54
N ARG A 250 -0.02 18.83 -6.56
CA ARG A 250 1.44 18.82 -6.40
C ARG A 250 1.95 20.03 -5.64
N LYS A 251 1.40 21.21 -5.91
CA LYS A 251 1.77 22.45 -5.21
C LYS A 251 1.29 22.46 -3.76
N GLU A 252 0.07 22.03 -3.49
CA GLU A 252 -0.54 22.01 -2.15
C GLU A 252 0.06 20.91 -1.27
N LEU A 253 0.41 19.77 -1.86
CA LEU A 253 0.99 18.60 -1.20
C LEU A 253 2.50 18.51 -1.40
N SER A 254 3.16 19.63 -1.75
CA SER A 254 4.62 19.70 -1.79
C SER A 254 5.20 19.77 -0.38
N GLY A 255 6.40 19.18 -0.19
CA GLY A 255 7.15 19.26 1.06
C GLY A 255 6.95 18.09 2.01
N ASP A 256 7.32 18.34 3.26
CA ASP A 256 7.36 17.33 4.32
C ASP A 256 5.98 17.16 4.95
N PHE A 257 5.27 16.10 4.57
CA PHE A 257 4.00 15.72 5.19
C PHE A 257 3.95 14.22 5.51
N CYS A 258 3.17 13.86 6.54
CA CYS A 258 2.99 12.46 6.92
C CYS A 258 2.12 11.72 5.89
N ARG A 259 2.66 10.63 5.33
CA ARG A 259 1.96 9.79 4.35
C ARG A 259 1.08 8.71 4.98
N GLY A 260 0.85 8.78 6.30
CA GLY A 260 -0.09 7.91 7.02
C GLY A 260 0.27 6.41 7.02
N CYS A 261 1.54 6.05 6.87
CA CYS A 261 1.95 4.64 6.74
C CYS A 261 1.88 3.83 8.04
N GLY A 262 1.93 4.49 9.21
CA GLY A 262 1.77 3.84 10.52
C GLY A 262 3.02 3.14 11.09
N TYR A 263 4.15 3.08 10.39
CA TYR A 263 5.36 2.37 10.89
C TYR A 263 5.99 2.97 12.15
N CYS A 264 5.63 4.19 12.49
CA CYS A 264 6.01 4.85 13.74
C CYS A 264 5.12 4.47 14.94
N MET A 265 4.09 3.69 14.71
CA MET A 265 3.20 3.22 15.78
C MET A 265 3.73 1.92 16.42
N PRO A 266 3.34 1.60 17.69
CA PRO A 266 2.60 2.47 18.60
C PRO A 266 3.45 3.59 19.18
N CYS A 267 2.82 4.73 19.52
CA CYS A 267 3.47 5.81 20.24
C CYS A 267 3.47 5.53 21.74
N PRO A 268 4.60 5.69 22.48
CA PRO A 268 4.64 5.50 23.94
C PRO A 268 3.68 6.42 24.71
N ALA A 269 3.39 7.62 24.15
CA ALA A 269 2.42 8.56 24.73
C ALA A 269 0.98 8.35 24.21
N GLY A 270 0.70 7.26 23.50
CA GLY A 270 -0.63 6.94 22.99
C GLY A 270 -1.16 7.87 21.88
N ILE A 271 -0.26 8.62 21.22
CA ILE A 271 -0.63 9.52 20.09
C ILE A 271 -0.85 8.69 18.85
N GLU A 272 -1.96 8.91 18.14
CA GLU A 272 -2.26 8.31 16.83
C GLU A 272 -1.53 9.05 15.71
N ILE A 273 -0.18 8.88 15.68
CA ILE A 273 0.75 9.69 14.90
C ILE A 273 0.38 9.73 13.41
N ASN A 274 0.04 8.58 12.82
CA ASN A 274 -0.23 8.45 11.39
C ASN A 274 -1.43 9.27 10.89
N ASN A 275 -2.33 9.66 11.79
CA ASN A 275 -3.42 10.57 11.50
C ASN A 275 -3.14 11.98 12.04
N CYS A 276 -2.72 12.11 13.27
CA CYS A 276 -2.46 13.41 13.90
C CYS A 276 -1.39 14.23 13.14
N ALA A 277 -0.32 13.60 12.64
CA ALA A 277 0.75 14.30 11.93
C ALA A 277 0.41 14.76 10.49
N ARG A 278 -0.83 14.53 10.04
CA ARG A 278 -1.36 15.00 8.75
C ARG A 278 -2.75 15.63 8.86
N MET A 279 -3.19 15.92 10.08
CA MET A 279 -4.53 16.41 10.37
C MET A 279 -4.87 17.68 9.60
N SER A 280 -3.93 18.61 9.47
CA SER A 280 -4.10 19.84 8.68
C SER A 280 -4.51 19.59 7.23
N LEU A 281 -3.93 18.56 6.62
CA LEU A 281 -4.28 18.16 5.25
C LEU A 281 -5.65 17.48 5.19
N MET A 282 -5.95 16.64 6.18
CA MET A 282 -7.25 15.96 6.26
C MET A 282 -8.40 16.96 6.42
N LEU A 283 -8.23 17.98 7.26
CA LEU A 283 -9.24 19.04 7.46
C LEU A 283 -9.49 19.88 6.21
N ARG A 284 -8.48 20.08 5.37
CA ARG A 284 -8.62 20.89 4.14
C ARG A 284 -9.08 20.08 2.93
N ARG A 285 -8.97 18.76 2.98
CA ARG A 285 -9.16 17.88 1.81
C ARG A 285 -10.20 16.77 2.02
N ALA A 286 -10.79 16.63 3.19
CA ALA A 286 -11.84 15.65 3.49
C ALA A 286 -13.01 16.31 4.24
N PRO A 287 -14.17 15.67 4.32
CA PRO A 287 -15.24 16.14 5.19
C PRO A 287 -14.73 16.34 6.62
N GLN A 288 -14.92 17.54 7.18
CA GLN A 288 -14.29 17.95 8.44
C GLN A 288 -15.01 17.40 9.67
N GLU A 289 -16.32 17.17 9.58
CA GLU A 289 -17.19 16.88 10.71
C GLU A 289 -16.68 15.68 11.54
N GLY A 290 -16.22 14.62 10.86
CA GLY A 290 -15.67 13.44 11.52
C GLY A 290 -14.36 13.73 12.27
N TRP A 291 -13.53 14.60 11.73
CA TRP A 291 -12.22 14.96 12.30
C TRP A 291 -12.30 16.03 13.39
N LEU A 292 -13.41 16.74 13.51
CA LEU A 292 -13.69 17.73 14.55
C LEU A 292 -14.57 17.20 15.69
N SER A 293 -14.90 15.91 15.67
CA SER A 293 -15.66 15.25 16.74
C SER A 293 -14.92 15.28 18.08
N GLU A 294 -15.64 15.18 19.20
CA GLU A 294 -15.06 15.11 20.55
C GLU A 294 -13.99 14.03 20.66
N GLU A 295 -14.22 12.88 20.04
CA GLU A 295 -13.23 11.78 20.00
C GLU A 295 -11.91 12.24 19.37
N TRP A 296 -11.96 12.95 18.24
CA TRP A 296 -10.75 13.43 17.57
C TRP A 296 -10.10 14.61 18.31
N GLN A 297 -10.86 15.45 18.97
CA GLN A 297 -10.33 16.51 19.84
C GLN A 297 -9.48 15.89 20.96
N GLU A 298 -9.98 14.84 21.63
CA GLU A 298 -9.21 14.11 22.63
C GLU A 298 -7.97 13.41 22.08
N LYS A 299 -8.06 12.85 20.88
CA LYS A 299 -6.90 12.24 20.18
C LYS A 299 -5.84 13.28 19.85
N MET A 300 -6.23 14.44 19.33
CA MET A 300 -5.31 15.52 19.00
C MET A 300 -4.67 16.13 20.25
N LYS A 301 -5.44 16.29 21.33
CA LYS A 301 -4.94 16.80 22.61
C LYS A 301 -3.81 15.93 23.21
N LYS A 302 -3.80 14.63 22.94
CA LYS A 302 -2.68 13.75 23.39
C LYS A 302 -1.32 14.21 22.89
N ILE A 303 -1.26 15.05 21.84
CA ILE A 303 -0.01 15.62 21.33
C ILE A 303 0.70 16.47 22.39
N GLU A 304 -0.03 17.10 23.30
CA GLU A 304 0.54 17.86 24.43
C GLU A 304 1.40 16.99 25.35
N GLY A 305 1.08 15.70 25.45
CA GLY A 305 1.83 14.68 26.19
C GLY A 305 3.01 14.08 25.41
N CYS A 306 3.42 14.65 24.27
CA CYS A 306 4.51 14.12 23.48
C CYS A 306 5.84 14.14 24.28
N LEU A 307 6.43 12.95 24.46
CA LEU A 307 7.68 12.78 25.22
C LEU A 307 8.93 13.26 24.46
N ASN A 308 8.77 13.70 23.23
CA ASN A 308 9.87 14.04 22.31
C ASN A 308 10.99 12.99 22.25
N CYS A 309 10.64 11.72 22.42
CA CYS A 309 11.58 10.58 22.49
C CYS A 309 12.24 10.21 21.16
N GLY A 310 11.82 10.81 20.06
CA GLY A 310 12.37 10.56 18.71
C GLY A 310 12.00 9.22 18.08
N HIS A 311 11.27 8.32 18.77
CA HIS A 311 10.90 7.01 18.26
C HIS A 311 10.20 7.07 16.88
N CYS A 312 9.23 8.00 16.73
CA CYS A 312 8.52 8.17 15.47
C CYS A 312 9.42 8.69 14.34
N LYS A 313 10.36 9.58 14.63
CA LYS A 313 11.33 10.11 13.67
C LYS A 313 12.30 9.02 13.20
N SER A 314 12.82 8.18 14.11
CA SER A 314 13.76 7.10 13.77
C SER A 314 13.13 6.01 12.91
N LYS A 315 11.82 5.78 13.06
CA LYS A 315 11.08 4.76 12.28
C LYS A 315 10.44 5.31 10.99
N CYS A 316 10.48 6.63 10.78
CA CYS A 316 9.88 7.22 9.59
C CYS A 316 10.67 6.88 8.33
N PRO A 317 10.09 6.17 7.34
CA PRO A 317 10.78 5.86 6.08
C PRO A 317 11.06 7.11 5.23
N TYR A 318 10.32 8.19 5.48
CA TYR A 318 10.46 9.49 4.79
C TYR A 318 11.34 10.49 5.55
N ARG A 319 11.96 10.09 6.66
CA ARG A 319 12.84 10.92 7.50
C ARG A 319 12.21 12.22 8.01
N LEU A 320 10.88 12.23 8.17
CA LEU A 320 10.15 13.40 8.65
C LEU A 320 10.50 13.74 10.09
N ASP A 321 10.54 15.04 10.42
CA ASP A 321 10.54 15.49 11.81
C ASP A 321 9.13 15.39 12.39
N THR A 322 8.73 14.14 12.72
CA THR A 322 7.38 13.82 13.14
C THR A 322 6.95 14.55 14.42
N PRO A 323 7.79 14.73 15.45
CA PRO A 323 7.41 15.53 16.62
C PRO A 323 7.05 16.97 16.25
N GLU A 324 7.80 17.59 15.36
CA GLU A 324 7.52 18.95 14.89
C GLU A 324 6.25 19.01 14.03
N LEU A 325 6.04 18.02 13.16
CA LEU A 325 4.80 17.90 12.38
C LEU A 325 3.57 17.74 13.29
N LEU A 326 3.66 16.96 14.36
CA LEU A 326 2.57 16.81 15.33
C LEU A 326 2.20 18.15 15.95
N LYS A 327 3.19 18.92 16.41
CA LYS A 327 2.96 20.25 17.00
C LYS A 327 2.28 21.19 16.01
N LYS A 328 2.82 21.31 14.79
CA LYS A 328 2.25 22.17 13.74
C LYS A 328 0.82 21.80 13.40
N ASN A 329 0.55 20.48 13.26
CA ASN A 329 -0.80 19.99 12.97
C ASN A 329 -1.76 20.28 14.13
N TYR A 330 -1.31 20.22 15.38
CA TYR A 330 -2.16 20.49 16.53
C TYR A 330 -2.47 21.98 16.68
N GLU A 331 -1.47 22.87 16.48
CA GLU A 331 -1.73 24.32 16.47
C GLU A 331 -2.71 24.71 15.35
N ASP A 332 -2.53 24.16 14.16
CA ASP A 332 -3.46 24.37 13.06
C ASP A 332 -4.87 23.80 13.36
N TYR A 333 -4.95 22.60 13.96
CA TYR A 333 -6.21 21.97 14.36
C TYR A 333 -7.04 22.86 15.29
N LYS A 334 -6.40 23.51 16.26
CA LYS A 334 -7.06 24.43 17.19
C LYS A 334 -7.73 25.62 16.50
N THR A 335 -7.28 25.99 15.30
CA THR A 335 -7.91 27.08 14.53
C THR A 335 -9.24 26.71 13.88
N PHE A 336 -9.60 25.43 13.86
CA PHE A 336 -10.85 24.92 13.33
C PHE A 336 -11.91 24.65 14.42
N LEU A 337 -11.52 24.73 15.69
CA LEU A 337 -12.43 24.58 16.84
C LEU A 337 -13.00 25.91 17.24
#